data_b22bb988659a2b71d9d9e8aceaf193c5
#
_entry.id   b22bb988659a2b71d9d9e8aceaf193c5
#
_cell.length_a   1.000
_cell.length_b   1.000
_cell.length_c   1.000
_cell.angle_alpha   90.00
_cell.angle_beta   90.00
_cell.angle_gamma   90.00
#
_symmetry.space_group_name_H-M   'P 1'
#
loop_
_entity.id
_entity.type
_entity.pdbx_description
1 polymer ?
#
loop_
_entity_poly.entity_id
_entity_poly.type
_entity_poly.pdbx_seq_one_letter_code
_entity_poly.pdbx_strand_id
1 'polypeptide(L)'
;MTTQEILEAARGAKAALALADGATRAQALHSMAAQLCSPDSMTAILAANADDMAAAKGHISEVMLDRLALTEERIRAMAKGIEEVAALPDPVGRVLKRVERPNGLVIEKTAVPMGVIAIIYESRPNVTSDAAALAIKSGNACILRCGKEAWRSANAIVQALRQGLRENSLPENAVCLIEDITHASANALMTAVGYVDLLIPRGGAGLIRACVENAKVPCIQTGTGICHIFVDDTADQAKALDIIENAKASRPSVCNAEEVCLVHSAIAQEFLPKLAQRLGPDRVAAGKQPVELRLDARAAAIIPGTPAGPADFDTEFLDYILAVKVVDSVDEAIAHIAQHSTGHSEAILTRTQADADRFTAAVDSAAVYVNCSTRFTDGGEFGLGCEMGISTQKLHARGPMGLEELCSYKYVIHGDGQIR
;
A
#
# COMPACT_ATOMS: atom_id res chain seq x y z
N MET A 1 -1.93 27.95 -8.16
CA MET A 1 -3.36 27.91 -7.70
C MET A 1 -3.41 27.78 -6.18
N THR A 2 -4.37 28.43 -5.53
CA THR A 2 -4.65 28.18 -4.10
C THR A 2 -5.20 26.78 -3.89
N THR A 3 -5.12 26.26 -2.67
CA THR A 3 -5.71 24.96 -2.34
C THR A 3 -7.21 24.91 -2.65
N GLN A 4 -7.94 26.00 -2.40
CA GLN A 4 -9.37 26.09 -2.69
C GLN A 4 -9.67 26.02 -4.20
N GLU A 5 -8.92 26.71 -5.04
CA GLU A 5 -9.06 26.65 -6.51
C GLU A 5 -8.79 25.25 -7.04
N ILE A 6 -7.82 24.53 -6.44
CA ILE A 6 -7.50 23.13 -6.80
C ILE A 6 -8.65 22.19 -6.42
N LEU A 7 -9.25 22.38 -5.25
CA LEU A 7 -10.43 21.60 -4.81
C LEU A 7 -11.62 21.80 -5.77
N GLU A 8 -11.87 23.02 -6.20
CA GLU A 8 -12.93 23.36 -7.16
C GLU A 8 -12.67 22.77 -8.54
N ALA A 9 -11.43 22.86 -9.02
CA ALA A 9 -11.01 22.32 -10.31
C ALA A 9 -11.16 20.78 -10.37
N ALA A 10 -10.70 20.07 -9.35
CA ALA A 10 -10.83 18.61 -9.26
C ALA A 10 -12.31 18.19 -9.17
N ARG A 11 -13.12 18.89 -8.37
CA ARG A 11 -14.57 18.65 -8.31
C ARG A 11 -15.24 18.87 -9.66
N GLY A 12 -14.82 19.90 -10.42
CA GLY A 12 -15.32 20.13 -11.77
C GLY A 12 -14.99 19.03 -12.77
N ALA A 13 -13.84 18.38 -12.62
CA ALA A 13 -13.41 17.27 -13.48
C ALA A 13 -14.15 15.94 -13.21
N LYS A 14 -14.67 15.74 -11.99
CA LYS A 14 -15.31 14.50 -11.53
C LYS A 14 -16.38 13.96 -12.50
N ALA A 15 -17.26 14.81 -12.99
CA ALA A 15 -18.38 14.38 -13.85
C ALA A 15 -17.92 13.86 -15.21
N ALA A 16 -16.94 14.51 -15.83
CA ALA A 16 -16.39 14.11 -17.11
C ALA A 16 -15.74 12.72 -17.03
N LEU A 17 -14.99 12.45 -15.96
CA LEU A 17 -14.36 11.14 -15.75
C LEU A 17 -15.38 10.03 -15.49
N ALA A 18 -16.42 10.31 -14.70
CA ALA A 18 -17.46 9.34 -14.39
C ALA A 18 -18.29 8.95 -15.62
N LEU A 19 -18.38 9.86 -16.63
CA LEU A 19 -19.10 9.64 -17.89
C LEU A 19 -18.21 9.07 -19.01
N ALA A 20 -16.89 9.22 -18.91
CA ALA A 20 -15.97 8.63 -19.87
C ALA A 20 -16.09 7.09 -19.83
N ASP A 21 -16.10 6.45 -20.99
CA ASP A 21 -16.12 5.00 -21.04
C ASP A 21 -14.76 4.37 -20.68
N GLY A 22 -14.75 3.07 -20.44
CA GLY A 22 -13.54 2.35 -20.03
C GLY A 22 -12.44 2.37 -21.09
N ALA A 23 -12.80 2.42 -22.37
CA ALA A 23 -11.84 2.49 -23.48
C ALA A 23 -11.14 3.85 -23.52
N THR A 24 -11.89 4.92 -23.35
CA THR A 24 -11.33 6.29 -23.26
C THR A 24 -10.40 6.43 -22.07
N ARG A 25 -10.78 5.92 -20.90
CA ARG A 25 -9.90 5.95 -19.70
C ARG A 25 -8.63 5.11 -19.91
N ALA A 26 -8.74 3.91 -20.51
CA ALA A 26 -7.58 3.09 -20.82
C ALA A 26 -6.64 3.78 -21.83
N GLN A 27 -7.18 4.36 -22.88
CA GLN A 27 -6.38 5.09 -23.88
C GLN A 27 -5.67 6.31 -23.26
N ALA A 28 -6.32 7.02 -22.34
CA ALA A 28 -5.70 8.11 -21.61
C ALA A 28 -4.51 7.61 -20.76
N LEU A 29 -4.62 6.44 -20.12
CA LEU A 29 -3.51 5.83 -19.38
C LEU A 29 -2.35 5.46 -20.30
N HIS A 30 -2.59 4.89 -21.50
CA HIS A 30 -1.53 4.64 -22.47
C HIS A 30 -0.82 5.94 -22.87
N SER A 31 -1.57 7.01 -23.12
CA SER A 31 -0.97 8.32 -23.41
C SER A 31 -0.19 8.88 -22.22
N MET A 32 -0.70 8.73 -20.97
CA MET A 32 0.02 9.14 -19.76
C MET A 32 1.34 8.39 -19.60
N ALA A 33 1.37 7.09 -19.83
CA ALA A 33 2.59 6.27 -19.79
C ALA A 33 3.60 6.69 -20.88
N ALA A 34 3.12 6.91 -22.10
CA ALA A 34 3.94 7.39 -23.22
C ALA A 34 4.55 8.76 -22.93
N GLN A 35 3.77 9.69 -22.35
CA GLN A 35 4.23 11.02 -21.99
C GLN A 35 5.29 11.01 -20.88
N LEU A 36 5.20 10.12 -19.88
CA LEU A 36 6.27 9.95 -18.88
C LEU A 36 7.60 9.53 -19.51
N CYS A 37 7.55 8.72 -20.56
CA CYS A 37 8.72 8.22 -21.27
C CYS A 37 9.16 9.11 -22.45
N SER A 38 8.45 10.21 -22.75
CA SER A 38 8.87 11.13 -23.79
C SER A 38 10.21 11.79 -23.43
N PRO A 39 11.09 12.09 -24.42
CA PRO A 39 12.40 12.68 -24.15
C PRO A 39 12.34 13.98 -23.33
N ASP A 40 11.35 14.84 -23.63
CA ASP A 40 11.19 16.13 -22.95
C ASP A 40 10.74 15.93 -21.49
N SER A 41 9.73 15.08 -21.25
CA SER A 41 9.26 14.79 -19.89
C SER A 41 10.33 14.07 -19.07
N MET A 42 11.02 13.09 -19.65
CA MET A 42 12.11 12.36 -18.99
C MET A 42 13.19 13.32 -18.51
N THR A 43 13.64 14.22 -19.40
CA THR A 43 14.64 15.24 -19.06
C THR A 43 14.14 16.18 -17.96
N ALA A 44 12.90 16.64 -18.05
CA ALA A 44 12.31 17.55 -17.06
C ALA A 44 12.16 16.86 -15.68
N ILE A 45 11.70 15.60 -15.64
CA ILE A 45 11.52 14.84 -14.40
C ILE A 45 12.88 14.59 -13.73
N LEU A 46 13.89 14.15 -14.49
CA LEU A 46 15.23 13.89 -13.94
C LEU A 46 15.89 15.17 -13.42
N ALA A 47 15.74 16.29 -14.12
CA ALA A 47 16.25 17.60 -13.65
C ALA A 47 15.55 18.03 -12.34
N ALA A 48 14.22 17.97 -12.30
CA ALA A 48 13.44 18.29 -11.09
C ALA A 48 13.80 17.37 -9.91
N ASN A 49 14.05 16.10 -10.17
CA ASN A 49 14.47 15.15 -9.14
C ASN A 49 15.89 15.43 -8.64
N ALA A 50 16.81 15.82 -9.51
CA ALA A 50 18.15 16.21 -9.09
C ALA A 50 18.11 17.42 -8.13
N ASP A 51 17.25 18.41 -8.39
CA ASP A 51 17.04 19.54 -7.50
C ASP A 51 16.43 19.13 -6.15
N ASP A 52 15.43 18.24 -6.15
CA ASP A 52 14.82 17.72 -4.93
C ASP A 52 15.84 16.92 -4.10
N MET A 53 16.64 16.06 -4.75
CA MET A 53 17.70 15.27 -4.11
C MET A 53 18.77 16.15 -3.47
N ALA A 54 19.20 17.20 -4.19
CA ALA A 54 20.19 18.17 -3.68
C ALA A 54 19.65 18.92 -2.45
N ALA A 55 18.37 19.35 -2.50
CA ALA A 55 17.72 20.04 -1.38
C ALA A 55 17.46 19.14 -0.17
N ALA A 56 17.22 17.85 -0.38
CA ALA A 56 16.91 16.89 0.68
C ALA A 56 18.17 16.33 1.38
N LYS A 57 19.31 16.36 0.73
CA LYS A 57 20.58 15.80 1.24
C LYS A 57 20.95 16.41 2.58
N GLY A 58 21.18 15.56 3.59
CA GLY A 58 21.49 15.97 4.96
C GLY A 58 20.28 16.37 5.81
N HIS A 59 19.06 16.37 5.22
CA HIS A 59 17.82 16.70 5.93
C HIS A 59 16.90 15.50 6.15
N ILE A 60 17.07 14.44 5.32
CA ILE A 60 16.34 13.18 5.44
C ILE A 60 17.33 12.01 5.49
N SER A 61 16.88 10.83 5.96
CA SER A 61 17.73 9.64 6.04
C SER A 61 18.12 9.10 4.65
N GLU A 62 19.21 8.34 4.58
CA GLU A 62 19.66 7.68 3.33
C GLU A 62 18.57 6.78 2.72
N VAL A 63 17.79 6.09 3.56
CA VAL A 63 16.64 5.28 3.12
C VAL A 63 15.56 6.14 2.46
N MET A 64 15.30 7.34 2.99
CA MET A 64 14.36 8.28 2.39
C MET A 64 14.91 8.92 1.12
N LEU A 65 16.23 9.15 1.06
CA LEU A 65 16.90 9.62 -0.16
C LEU A 65 16.79 8.59 -1.28
N ASP A 66 17.02 7.30 -1.00
CA ASP A 66 16.81 6.24 -2.02
C ASP A 66 15.37 6.17 -2.51
N ARG A 67 14.39 6.37 -1.62
CA ARG A 67 12.97 6.42 -1.99
C ARG A 67 12.63 7.63 -2.87
N LEU A 68 13.29 8.77 -2.65
CA LEU A 68 13.11 10.01 -3.41
C LEU A 68 13.75 9.94 -4.79
N ALA A 69 14.86 9.23 -4.93
CA ALA A 69 15.66 9.19 -6.14
C ALA A 69 14.88 8.60 -7.33
N LEU A 70 14.94 9.25 -8.48
CA LEU A 70 14.44 8.77 -9.76
C LEU A 70 15.61 8.54 -10.72
N THR A 71 15.52 7.48 -11.50
CA THR A 71 16.38 7.17 -12.64
C THR A 71 15.49 6.95 -13.86
N GLU A 72 16.06 6.94 -15.06
CA GLU A 72 15.30 6.56 -16.26
C GLU A 72 14.61 5.21 -16.10
N GLU A 73 15.30 4.24 -15.50
CA GLU A 73 14.74 2.91 -15.23
C GLU A 73 13.52 2.97 -14.30
N ARG A 74 13.61 3.74 -13.20
CA ARG A 74 12.49 3.93 -12.26
C ARG A 74 11.32 4.65 -12.93
N ILE A 75 11.57 5.65 -13.80
CA ILE A 75 10.50 6.34 -14.55
C ILE A 75 9.85 5.39 -15.56
N ARG A 76 10.63 4.56 -16.27
CA ARG A 76 10.10 3.53 -17.16
C ARG A 76 9.29 2.48 -16.40
N ALA A 77 9.70 2.11 -15.19
CA ALA A 77 8.93 1.23 -14.32
C ALA A 77 7.58 1.86 -13.89
N MET A 78 7.55 3.17 -13.61
CA MET A 78 6.32 3.90 -13.35
C MET A 78 5.37 3.85 -14.58
N ALA A 79 5.88 4.12 -15.78
CA ALA A 79 5.11 4.04 -17.01
C ALA A 79 4.57 2.60 -17.25
N LYS A 80 5.38 1.57 -16.99
CA LYS A 80 4.95 0.18 -17.07
C LYS A 80 3.80 -0.11 -16.09
N GLY A 81 3.88 0.38 -14.86
CA GLY A 81 2.78 0.26 -13.88
C GLY A 81 1.48 0.89 -14.38
N ILE A 82 1.54 2.06 -15.04
CA ILE A 82 0.36 2.67 -15.68
C ILE A 82 -0.20 1.76 -16.79
N GLU A 83 0.65 1.16 -17.64
CA GLU A 83 0.23 0.23 -18.69
C GLU A 83 -0.44 -1.02 -18.12
N GLU A 84 0.10 -1.56 -17.02
CA GLU A 84 -0.50 -2.70 -16.32
C GLU A 84 -1.89 -2.34 -15.78
N VAL A 85 -2.08 -1.14 -15.19
CA VAL A 85 -3.39 -0.65 -14.75
C VAL A 85 -4.33 -0.43 -15.95
N ALA A 86 -3.84 0.08 -17.08
CA ALA A 86 -4.65 0.26 -18.29
C ALA A 86 -5.23 -1.07 -18.80
N ALA A 87 -4.47 -2.16 -18.70
CA ALA A 87 -4.86 -3.49 -19.12
C ALA A 87 -5.88 -4.17 -18.18
N LEU A 88 -6.02 -3.71 -16.93
CA LEU A 88 -6.97 -4.29 -15.98
C LEU A 88 -8.43 -4.10 -16.44
N PRO A 89 -9.34 -5.01 -16.05
CA PRO A 89 -10.77 -4.85 -16.27
C PRO A 89 -11.29 -3.52 -15.72
N ASP A 90 -12.23 -2.91 -16.45
CA ASP A 90 -12.87 -1.68 -15.99
C ASP A 90 -13.77 -1.96 -14.78
N PRO A 91 -13.54 -1.32 -13.63
CA PRO A 91 -14.38 -1.52 -12.46
C PRO A 91 -15.73 -0.76 -12.57
N VAL A 92 -15.77 0.32 -13.36
CA VAL A 92 -16.92 1.23 -13.43
C VAL A 92 -18.06 0.62 -14.24
N GLY A 93 -19.27 0.67 -13.70
CA GLY A 93 -20.46 0.12 -14.37
C GLY A 93 -20.63 -1.40 -14.20
N ARG A 94 -19.71 -2.09 -13.54
CA ARG A 94 -19.83 -3.53 -13.27
C ARG A 94 -21.01 -3.81 -12.35
N VAL A 95 -21.92 -4.71 -12.78
CA VAL A 95 -23.04 -5.18 -11.95
C VAL A 95 -22.51 -6.15 -10.90
N LEU A 96 -22.48 -5.73 -9.63
CA LEU A 96 -21.99 -6.52 -8.51
C LEU A 96 -23.02 -7.54 -8.02
N LYS A 97 -24.32 -7.19 -8.12
CA LYS A 97 -25.43 -8.06 -7.75
C LYS A 97 -26.68 -7.64 -8.52
N ARG A 98 -27.44 -8.62 -9.01
CA ARG A 98 -28.77 -8.43 -9.63
C ARG A 98 -29.80 -9.22 -8.85
N VAL A 99 -30.94 -8.58 -8.59
CA VAL A 99 -32.07 -9.19 -7.86
C VAL A 99 -33.35 -8.87 -8.61
N GLU A 100 -34.11 -9.89 -8.98
CA GLU A 100 -35.47 -9.77 -9.54
C GLU A 100 -36.50 -9.95 -8.43
N ARG A 101 -37.46 -9.04 -8.37
CA ARG A 101 -38.48 -9.08 -7.33
C ARG A 101 -39.77 -9.70 -7.87
N PRO A 102 -40.62 -10.30 -7.00
CA PRO A 102 -41.89 -10.89 -7.44
C PRO A 102 -42.85 -9.91 -8.14
N ASN A 103 -42.74 -8.61 -7.84
CA ASN A 103 -43.53 -7.54 -8.49
C ASN A 103 -42.94 -7.05 -9.81
N GLY A 104 -41.87 -7.71 -10.36
CA GLY A 104 -41.24 -7.37 -11.62
C GLY A 104 -40.12 -6.33 -11.54
N LEU A 105 -39.83 -5.74 -10.37
CA LEU A 105 -38.66 -4.85 -10.25
C LEU A 105 -37.36 -5.61 -10.40
N VAL A 106 -36.45 -5.07 -11.21
CA VAL A 106 -35.07 -5.53 -11.35
C VAL A 106 -34.15 -4.53 -10.65
N ILE A 107 -33.42 -4.99 -9.63
CA ILE A 107 -32.54 -4.16 -8.82
C ILE A 107 -31.09 -4.59 -9.12
N GLU A 108 -30.27 -3.67 -9.61
CA GLU A 108 -28.85 -3.88 -9.86
C GLU A 108 -28.02 -3.04 -8.91
N LYS A 109 -27.11 -3.70 -8.17
CA LYS A 109 -26.04 -3.06 -7.41
C LYS A 109 -24.87 -2.86 -8.38
N THR A 110 -24.58 -1.62 -8.77
CA THR A 110 -23.63 -1.29 -9.81
C THR A 110 -22.46 -0.48 -9.25
N ALA A 111 -21.24 -0.87 -9.59
CA ALA A 111 -20.03 -0.15 -9.18
C ALA A 111 -19.96 1.24 -9.84
N VAL A 112 -19.59 2.24 -9.05
CA VAL A 112 -19.41 3.63 -9.50
C VAL A 112 -18.14 4.23 -8.88
N PRO A 113 -17.51 5.25 -9.52
CA PRO A 113 -16.39 5.95 -8.92
C PRO A 113 -16.73 6.51 -7.54
N MET A 114 -15.76 6.60 -6.65
CA MET A 114 -15.88 7.36 -5.38
C MET A 114 -16.14 8.84 -5.65
N GLY A 115 -15.40 9.43 -6.58
CA GLY A 115 -15.53 10.83 -6.95
C GLY A 115 -14.20 11.59 -7.00
N VAL A 116 -13.88 12.36 -5.98
CA VAL A 116 -12.58 13.02 -5.82
C VAL A 116 -11.81 12.34 -4.71
N ILE A 117 -10.63 11.79 -5.04
CA ILE A 117 -9.75 11.12 -4.10
C ILE A 117 -8.56 12.02 -3.79
N ALA A 118 -8.33 12.36 -2.53
CA ALA A 118 -7.15 13.08 -2.08
C ALA A 118 -6.11 12.10 -1.53
N ILE A 119 -4.88 12.23 -1.98
CA ILE A 119 -3.75 11.41 -1.53
C ILE A 119 -2.70 12.32 -0.91
N ILE A 120 -2.40 12.13 0.39
CA ILE A 120 -1.33 12.83 1.09
C ILE A 120 -0.18 11.85 1.27
N TYR A 121 0.99 12.14 0.68
CA TYR A 121 2.13 11.21 0.70
C TYR A 121 3.47 11.93 0.94
N GLU A 122 4.46 11.16 1.39
CA GLU A 122 5.82 11.62 1.68
C GLU A 122 6.78 11.10 0.61
N SER A 123 7.97 11.61 0.54
CA SER A 123 9.21 11.23 -0.19
C SER A 123 9.14 10.05 -1.20
N ARG A 124 8.07 9.95 -1.99
CA ARG A 124 7.84 8.83 -2.94
C ARG A 124 7.26 9.35 -4.26
N PRO A 125 8.09 9.86 -5.18
CA PRO A 125 7.60 10.42 -6.45
C PRO A 125 6.78 9.44 -7.29
N ASN A 126 7.05 8.13 -7.21
CA ASN A 126 6.28 7.10 -7.92
C ASN A 126 4.80 7.04 -7.48
N VAL A 127 4.48 7.40 -6.23
CA VAL A 127 3.08 7.45 -5.77
C VAL A 127 2.26 8.44 -6.61
N THR A 128 2.89 9.47 -7.17
CA THR A 128 2.24 10.44 -8.07
C THR A 128 1.62 9.75 -9.28
N SER A 129 2.37 8.86 -9.96
CA SER A 129 1.89 8.12 -11.14
C SER A 129 0.93 7.01 -10.78
N ASP A 130 1.24 6.25 -9.73
CA ASP A 130 0.43 5.10 -9.32
C ASP A 130 -0.97 5.54 -8.89
N ALA A 131 -1.04 6.58 -8.05
CA ALA A 131 -2.30 7.15 -7.59
C ALA A 131 -3.12 7.75 -8.73
N ALA A 132 -2.48 8.49 -9.65
CA ALA A 132 -3.16 9.05 -10.80
C ALA A 132 -3.71 7.96 -11.73
N ALA A 133 -2.92 6.92 -12.02
CA ALA A 133 -3.36 5.82 -12.88
C ALA A 133 -4.58 5.09 -12.31
N LEU A 134 -4.52 4.69 -11.05
CA LEU A 134 -5.62 4.01 -10.38
C LEU A 134 -6.88 4.90 -10.30
N ALA A 135 -6.72 6.19 -9.99
CA ALA A 135 -7.84 7.13 -9.93
C ALA A 135 -8.50 7.29 -11.30
N ILE A 136 -7.74 7.55 -12.36
CA ILE A 136 -8.29 7.75 -13.72
C ILE A 136 -8.96 6.46 -14.22
N LYS A 137 -8.33 5.29 -14.06
CA LYS A 137 -8.92 4.01 -14.49
C LYS A 137 -10.25 3.73 -13.79
N SER A 138 -10.34 4.02 -12.50
CA SER A 138 -11.57 3.87 -11.70
C SER A 138 -12.56 5.03 -11.85
N GLY A 139 -12.33 5.98 -12.77
CA GLY A 139 -13.24 7.10 -13.07
C GLY A 139 -13.24 8.21 -12.05
N ASN A 140 -12.20 8.34 -11.22
CA ASN A 140 -12.06 9.33 -10.17
C ASN A 140 -11.14 10.48 -10.59
N ALA A 141 -11.42 11.70 -10.14
CA ALA A 141 -10.43 12.75 -10.08
C ALA A 141 -9.53 12.56 -8.85
N CYS A 142 -8.25 12.93 -8.95
CA CYS A 142 -7.34 12.85 -7.82
C CYS A 142 -6.67 14.19 -7.50
N ILE A 143 -6.49 14.44 -6.21
CA ILE A 143 -5.73 15.56 -5.65
C ILE A 143 -4.53 14.97 -4.92
N LEU A 144 -3.35 15.31 -5.39
CA LEU A 144 -2.07 14.83 -4.89
C LEU A 144 -1.44 15.90 -3.98
N ARG A 145 -0.99 15.50 -2.79
CA ARG A 145 -0.21 16.36 -1.90
C ARG A 145 0.99 15.58 -1.41
N CYS A 146 2.16 15.86 -1.99
CA CYS A 146 3.43 15.24 -1.62
C CYS A 146 4.17 16.01 -0.51
N GLY A 147 5.18 15.37 0.08
CA GLY A 147 6.15 16.06 0.94
C GLY A 147 6.90 17.15 0.18
N LYS A 148 7.36 18.18 0.91
CA LYS A 148 8.08 19.32 0.32
C LYS A 148 9.34 18.91 -0.44
N GLU A 149 9.96 17.81 0.01
CA GLU A 149 11.20 17.24 -0.55
C GLU A 149 11.01 16.53 -1.90
N ALA A 150 9.76 16.25 -2.30
CA ALA A 150 9.44 15.58 -3.56
C ALA A 150 8.62 16.45 -4.52
N TRP A 151 8.37 17.71 -4.17
CA TRP A 151 7.38 18.52 -4.86
C TRP A 151 7.75 18.84 -6.32
N ARG A 152 9.03 19.14 -6.61
CA ARG A 152 9.46 19.45 -7.99
C ARG A 152 9.32 18.23 -8.89
N SER A 153 9.77 17.06 -8.38
CA SER A 153 9.62 15.77 -9.07
C SER A 153 8.15 15.46 -9.33
N ALA A 154 7.30 15.56 -8.31
CA ALA A 154 5.87 15.31 -8.42
C ALA A 154 5.19 16.26 -9.42
N ASN A 155 5.57 17.54 -9.43
CA ASN A 155 5.04 18.52 -10.38
C ASN A 155 5.42 18.16 -11.83
N ALA A 156 6.68 17.82 -12.10
CA ALA A 156 7.11 17.41 -13.43
C ALA A 156 6.37 16.15 -13.92
N ILE A 157 6.17 15.17 -13.04
CA ILE A 157 5.38 13.97 -13.33
C ILE A 157 3.93 14.34 -13.66
N VAL A 158 3.28 15.18 -12.84
CA VAL A 158 1.88 15.61 -13.06
C VAL A 158 1.72 16.35 -14.40
N GLN A 159 2.69 17.17 -14.82
CA GLN A 159 2.62 17.82 -16.12
C GLN A 159 2.63 16.82 -17.28
N ALA A 160 3.46 15.77 -17.20
CA ALA A 160 3.47 14.68 -18.19
C ALA A 160 2.14 13.93 -18.20
N LEU A 161 1.58 13.57 -17.03
CA LEU A 161 0.30 12.87 -16.92
C LEU A 161 -0.86 13.71 -17.48
N ARG A 162 -0.91 15.01 -17.19
CA ARG A 162 -1.90 15.96 -17.71
C ARG A 162 -1.84 16.07 -19.23
N GLN A 163 -0.63 16.00 -19.83
CA GLN A 163 -0.51 15.98 -21.28
C GLN A 163 -1.21 14.75 -21.88
N GLY A 164 -1.01 13.56 -21.29
CA GLY A 164 -1.71 12.36 -21.74
C GLY A 164 -3.24 12.44 -21.62
N LEU A 165 -3.77 13.11 -20.57
CA LEU A 165 -5.21 13.38 -20.45
C LEU A 165 -5.72 14.31 -21.55
N ARG A 166 -5.02 15.42 -21.85
CA ARG A 166 -5.39 16.37 -22.92
C ARG A 166 -5.48 15.71 -24.27
N GLU A 167 -4.57 14.79 -24.60
CA GLU A 167 -4.55 14.05 -25.86
C GLU A 167 -5.80 13.19 -26.06
N ASN A 168 -6.48 12.83 -24.97
CA ASN A 168 -7.70 12.03 -24.99
C ASN A 168 -8.97 12.83 -24.64
N SER A 169 -8.90 14.16 -24.73
CA SER A 169 -10.00 15.08 -24.44
C SER A 169 -10.58 14.92 -23.01
N LEU A 170 -9.79 14.40 -22.09
CA LEU A 170 -10.13 14.36 -20.66
C LEU A 170 -9.62 15.63 -19.95
N PRO A 171 -10.32 16.11 -18.93
CA PRO A 171 -9.92 17.33 -18.22
C PRO A 171 -8.57 17.13 -17.52
N GLU A 172 -7.62 18.00 -17.76
CA GLU A 172 -6.30 17.94 -17.12
C GLU A 172 -6.38 18.06 -15.58
N ASN A 173 -7.43 18.73 -15.08
CA ASN A 173 -7.72 18.87 -13.65
C ASN A 173 -8.29 17.58 -13.02
N ALA A 174 -8.38 16.49 -13.78
CA ALA A 174 -8.57 15.16 -13.24
C ALA A 174 -7.37 14.69 -12.39
N VAL A 175 -6.18 15.24 -12.64
CA VAL A 175 -4.99 15.03 -11.82
C VAL A 175 -4.48 16.40 -11.34
N CYS A 176 -4.70 16.69 -10.08
CA CYS A 176 -4.29 17.93 -9.43
C CYS A 176 -3.14 17.69 -8.45
N LEU A 177 -2.19 18.63 -8.37
CA LEU A 177 -1.15 18.66 -7.36
C LEU A 177 -1.31 19.93 -6.52
N ILE A 178 -1.26 19.79 -5.20
CA ILE A 178 -1.27 20.91 -4.27
C ILE A 178 0.07 21.68 -4.36
N GLU A 179 -0.02 22.98 -4.57
CA GLU A 179 1.16 23.86 -4.67
C GLU A 179 1.65 24.32 -3.29
N ASP A 180 0.75 24.48 -2.33
CA ASP A 180 1.10 24.80 -0.95
C ASP A 180 1.68 23.58 -0.23
N ILE A 181 2.99 23.61 0.00
CA ILE A 181 3.74 22.52 0.67
C ILE A 181 3.69 22.60 2.20
N THR A 182 2.97 23.55 2.78
CA THR A 182 2.83 23.69 4.24
C THR A 182 1.84 22.68 4.82
N HIS A 183 1.85 22.52 6.14
CA HIS A 183 0.86 21.68 6.84
C HIS A 183 -0.58 22.20 6.71
N ALA A 184 -0.76 23.52 6.40
CA ALA A 184 -2.07 24.10 6.20
C ALA A 184 -2.84 23.43 5.06
N SER A 185 -2.17 23.13 3.95
CA SER A 185 -2.77 22.44 2.81
C SER A 185 -3.22 21.01 3.14
N ALA A 186 -2.44 20.27 3.95
CA ALA A 186 -2.83 18.93 4.40
C ALA A 186 -4.10 19.00 5.27
N ASN A 187 -4.16 19.96 6.21
CA ASN A 187 -5.35 20.19 7.03
C ASN A 187 -6.57 20.62 6.18
N ALA A 188 -6.35 21.44 5.15
CA ALA A 188 -7.40 21.84 4.22
C ALA A 188 -7.98 20.60 3.49
N LEU A 189 -7.14 19.67 3.02
CA LEU A 189 -7.60 18.43 2.40
C LEU A 189 -8.36 17.53 3.39
N MET A 190 -7.84 17.35 4.60
CA MET A 190 -8.50 16.57 5.66
C MET A 190 -9.90 17.08 6.01
N THR A 191 -10.14 18.38 5.83
CA THR A 191 -11.40 19.04 6.19
C THR A 191 -12.27 19.46 4.99
N ALA A 192 -11.89 19.08 3.76
CA ALA A 192 -12.52 19.50 2.50
C ALA A 192 -13.85 18.80 2.22
N VAL A 193 -14.79 18.84 3.18
CA VAL A 193 -16.14 18.26 3.05
C VAL A 193 -16.87 18.87 1.85
N GLY A 194 -17.45 18.03 0.99
CA GLY A 194 -18.14 18.43 -0.24
C GLY A 194 -17.24 18.65 -1.45
N TYR A 195 -15.91 18.57 -1.27
CA TYR A 195 -14.91 18.59 -2.34
C TYR A 195 -14.17 17.26 -2.49
N VAL A 196 -13.78 16.65 -1.36
CA VAL A 196 -13.07 15.38 -1.32
C VAL A 196 -14.04 14.30 -0.84
N ASP A 197 -14.16 13.22 -1.60
CA ASP A 197 -15.02 12.07 -1.28
C ASP A 197 -14.25 10.98 -0.50
N LEU A 198 -12.92 10.91 -0.67
CA LEU A 198 -12.04 9.94 0.00
C LEU A 198 -10.64 10.51 0.18
N LEU A 199 -10.08 10.36 1.39
CA LEU A 199 -8.69 10.70 1.72
C LEU A 199 -7.88 9.42 1.97
N ILE A 200 -6.67 9.35 1.39
CA ILE A 200 -5.75 8.24 1.58
C ILE A 200 -4.36 8.78 1.96
N PRO A 201 -3.93 8.62 3.22
CA PRO A 201 -2.56 8.95 3.62
C PRO A 201 -1.57 7.86 3.22
N ARG A 202 -0.35 8.26 2.79
CA ARG A 202 0.75 7.38 2.36
C ARG A 202 2.08 7.86 2.95
N GLY A 203 2.37 7.50 4.18
CA GLY A 203 3.59 7.95 4.85
C GLY A 203 3.83 7.25 6.17
N GLY A 204 4.65 7.84 7.02
CA GLY A 204 4.94 7.32 8.34
C GLY A 204 3.74 7.40 9.29
N ALA A 205 3.85 6.69 10.44
CA ALA A 205 2.80 6.58 11.46
C ALA A 205 2.26 7.94 11.92
N GLY A 206 3.11 8.98 11.97
CA GLY A 206 2.71 10.34 12.35
C GLY A 206 1.71 10.97 11.37
N LEU A 207 1.95 10.86 10.05
CA LEU A 207 1.03 11.35 9.03
C LEU A 207 -0.29 10.57 9.06
N ILE A 208 -0.22 9.25 9.14
CA ILE A 208 -1.40 8.39 9.18
C ILE A 208 -2.27 8.74 10.38
N ARG A 209 -1.68 8.84 11.58
CA ARG A 209 -2.37 9.24 12.80
C ARG A 209 -3.02 10.62 12.66
N ALA A 210 -2.28 11.62 12.15
CA ALA A 210 -2.81 12.96 11.94
C ALA A 210 -4.03 12.96 11.02
N CYS A 211 -4.00 12.18 9.93
CA CYS A 211 -5.15 12.06 9.03
C CYS A 211 -6.33 11.36 9.71
N VAL A 212 -6.11 10.25 10.39
CA VAL A 212 -7.19 9.50 11.06
C VAL A 212 -7.87 10.31 12.17
N GLU A 213 -7.09 11.06 12.95
CA GLU A 213 -7.62 11.85 14.08
C GLU A 213 -8.30 13.16 13.64
N ASN A 214 -7.86 13.77 12.53
CA ASN A 214 -8.31 15.12 12.14
C ASN A 214 -9.16 15.18 10.88
N ALA A 215 -9.25 14.10 10.07
CA ALA A 215 -10.05 14.14 8.86
C ALA A 215 -11.54 14.22 9.19
N LYS A 216 -12.22 15.16 8.51
CA LYS A 216 -13.69 15.26 8.47
C LYS A 216 -14.28 14.64 7.21
N VAL A 217 -13.43 14.29 6.25
CA VAL A 217 -13.77 13.50 5.06
C VAL A 217 -13.50 12.03 5.33
N PRO A 218 -14.19 11.08 4.66
CA PRO A 218 -13.87 9.67 4.76
C PRO A 218 -12.38 9.41 4.51
N CYS A 219 -11.72 8.68 5.40
CA CYS A 219 -10.29 8.41 5.33
C CYS A 219 -10.03 6.89 5.39
N ILE A 220 -9.28 6.34 4.46
CA ILE A 220 -8.79 4.97 4.53
C ILE A 220 -7.43 4.98 5.22
N GLN A 221 -7.35 4.29 6.35
CA GLN A 221 -6.11 4.13 7.09
C GLN A 221 -5.21 3.11 6.38
N THR A 222 -4.05 3.56 5.90
CA THR A 222 -2.95 2.65 5.54
C THR A 222 -2.18 2.31 6.81
N GLY A 223 -1.92 1.01 7.04
CA GLY A 223 -1.33 0.56 8.31
C GLY A 223 0.19 0.61 8.34
N THR A 224 0.76 0.69 9.55
CA THR A 224 2.09 0.20 9.86
C THR A 224 2.04 -1.34 9.91
N GLY A 225 3.13 -2.03 9.59
CA GLY A 225 3.16 -3.49 9.52
C GLY A 225 4.03 -4.11 10.61
N ILE A 226 3.44 -4.55 11.73
CA ILE A 226 4.12 -5.46 12.66
C ILE A 226 3.77 -6.88 12.25
N CYS A 227 4.40 -7.34 11.14
CA CYS A 227 4.09 -8.64 10.55
C CYS A 227 4.74 -9.78 11.32
N HIS A 228 3.98 -10.86 11.54
CA HIS A 228 4.44 -12.03 12.28
C HIS A 228 4.57 -13.26 11.35
N ILE A 229 5.60 -14.07 11.58
CA ILE A 229 5.70 -15.41 11.02
C ILE A 229 5.79 -16.42 12.16
N PHE A 230 4.86 -17.37 12.21
CA PHE A 230 4.88 -18.48 13.14
C PHE A 230 5.46 -19.72 12.47
N VAL A 231 6.55 -20.25 13.04
CA VAL A 231 7.18 -21.51 12.64
C VAL A 231 6.67 -22.60 13.56
N ASP A 232 5.74 -23.39 13.05
CA ASP A 232 5.10 -24.50 13.75
C ASP A 232 6.02 -25.72 13.89
N ASP A 233 5.69 -26.67 14.79
CA ASP A 233 6.52 -27.84 15.08
C ASP A 233 6.74 -28.76 13.87
N THR A 234 5.78 -28.78 12.93
CA THR A 234 5.85 -29.58 11.71
C THR A 234 6.45 -28.85 10.52
N ALA A 235 6.89 -27.59 10.67
CA ALA A 235 7.41 -26.78 9.59
C ALA A 235 8.59 -27.44 8.85
N ASP A 236 8.67 -27.19 7.54
CA ASP A 236 9.88 -27.45 6.77
C ASP A 236 10.92 -26.39 7.14
N GLN A 237 11.86 -26.76 8.02
CA GLN A 237 12.82 -25.80 8.58
C GLN A 237 13.71 -25.14 7.51
N ALA A 238 14.05 -25.83 6.42
CA ALA A 238 14.86 -25.26 5.35
C ALA A 238 14.10 -24.17 4.61
N LYS A 239 12.84 -24.46 4.23
CA LYS A 239 11.95 -23.46 3.60
C LYS A 239 11.62 -22.30 4.56
N ALA A 240 11.44 -22.61 5.85
CA ALA A 240 11.18 -21.57 6.85
C ALA A 240 12.32 -20.56 6.94
N LEU A 241 13.58 -21.00 6.91
CA LEU A 241 14.74 -20.11 6.89
C LEU A 241 14.76 -19.22 5.64
N ASP A 242 14.46 -19.77 4.45
CA ASP A 242 14.42 -19.00 3.20
C ASP A 242 13.29 -17.96 3.23
N ILE A 243 12.10 -18.35 3.76
CA ILE A 243 10.93 -17.47 3.89
C ILE A 243 11.24 -16.32 4.85
N ILE A 244 11.78 -16.59 6.04
CA ILE A 244 12.11 -15.59 7.05
C ILE A 244 13.20 -14.64 6.56
N GLU A 245 14.28 -15.15 5.93
CA GLU A 245 15.31 -14.30 5.34
C GLU A 245 14.72 -13.39 4.27
N ASN A 246 13.86 -13.91 3.38
CA ASN A 246 13.15 -13.11 2.40
C ASN A 246 12.23 -12.08 3.06
N ALA A 247 11.42 -12.50 4.03
CA ALA A 247 10.43 -11.66 4.69
C ALA A 247 11.08 -10.49 5.44
N LYS A 248 12.19 -10.74 6.17
CA LYS A 248 12.88 -9.70 6.95
C LYS A 248 13.92 -8.94 6.16
N ALA A 249 14.72 -9.63 5.36
CA ALA A 249 15.99 -9.07 4.91
C ALA A 249 16.06 -8.68 3.42
N SER A 250 15.03 -8.99 2.62
CA SER A 250 14.97 -8.56 1.22
C SER A 250 14.76 -7.04 1.10
N ARG A 251 13.91 -6.46 1.93
CA ARG A 251 13.65 -5.02 2.04
C ARG A 251 13.03 -4.70 3.41
N PRO A 252 13.85 -4.47 4.45
CA PRO A 252 13.35 -4.34 5.81
C PRO A 252 12.51 -3.09 6.07
N SER A 253 12.65 -2.06 5.22
CA SER A 253 12.00 -0.75 5.40
C SER A 253 10.58 -0.65 4.81
N VAL A 254 9.89 -1.77 4.60
CA VAL A 254 8.51 -1.81 4.08
C VAL A 254 7.55 -2.47 5.07
N CYS A 255 6.27 -2.08 5.02
CA CYS A 255 5.26 -2.49 5.99
C CYS A 255 4.91 -3.99 5.98
N ASN A 256 5.23 -4.73 4.92
CA ASN A 256 5.02 -6.17 4.82
C ASN A 256 6.29 -6.98 5.18
N ALA A 257 7.36 -6.32 5.65
CA ALA A 257 8.51 -7.03 6.19
C ALA A 257 8.16 -7.68 7.54
N GLU A 258 8.72 -8.85 7.79
CA GLU A 258 8.55 -9.53 9.08
C GLU A 258 9.22 -8.72 10.20
N GLU A 259 8.50 -8.49 11.29
CA GLU A 259 9.03 -7.83 12.49
C GLU A 259 9.11 -8.76 13.69
N VAL A 260 8.29 -9.83 13.69
CA VAL A 260 8.23 -10.82 14.78
C VAL A 260 8.24 -12.22 14.24
N CYS A 261 9.18 -13.04 14.70
CA CYS A 261 9.27 -14.47 14.45
C CYS A 261 8.83 -15.25 15.70
N LEU A 262 7.76 -16.03 15.60
CA LEU A 262 7.30 -16.94 16.64
C LEU A 262 7.75 -18.34 16.30
N VAL A 263 8.37 -19.06 17.26
CA VAL A 263 8.90 -20.41 17.02
C VAL A 263 8.30 -21.39 18.03
N HIS A 264 7.74 -22.50 17.54
CA HIS A 264 7.20 -23.55 18.40
C HIS A 264 8.29 -24.16 19.29
N SER A 265 8.01 -24.33 20.57
CA SER A 265 8.99 -24.81 21.57
C SER A 265 9.58 -26.18 21.25
N ALA A 266 8.80 -27.08 20.63
CA ALA A 266 9.25 -28.40 20.25
C ALA A 266 10.43 -28.41 19.26
N ILE A 267 10.57 -27.38 18.42
CA ILE A 267 11.66 -27.27 17.43
C ILE A 267 12.65 -26.17 17.78
N ALA A 268 12.40 -25.35 18.80
CA ALA A 268 13.19 -24.17 19.11
C ALA A 268 14.69 -24.47 19.31
N GLN A 269 15.01 -25.58 20.01
CA GLN A 269 16.41 -26.00 20.26
C GLN A 269 17.18 -26.30 18.96
N GLU A 270 16.50 -26.77 17.93
CA GLU A 270 17.11 -27.10 16.64
C GLU A 270 17.05 -25.94 15.67
N PHE A 271 15.92 -25.23 15.61
CA PHE A 271 15.65 -24.20 14.60
C PHE A 271 16.33 -22.88 14.91
N LEU A 272 16.30 -22.40 16.16
CA LEU A 272 16.86 -21.08 16.51
C LEU A 272 18.36 -20.95 16.21
N PRO A 273 19.23 -21.94 16.46
CA PRO A 273 20.63 -21.86 16.04
C PRO A 273 20.80 -21.71 14.51
N LYS A 274 19.97 -22.40 13.72
CA LYS A 274 19.99 -22.28 12.25
C LYS A 274 19.52 -20.89 11.81
N LEU A 275 18.50 -20.35 12.45
CA LEU A 275 17.98 -18.99 12.18
C LEU A 275 19.06 -17.94 12.49
N ALA A 276 19.72 -18.04 13.65
CA ALA A 276 20.78 -17.12 14.05
C ALA A 276 21.98 -17.20 13.08
N GLN A 277 22.35 -18.40 12.65
CA GLN A 277 23.43 -18.60 11.65
C GLN A 277 23.04 -17.96 10.30
N ARG A 278 21.83 -18.21 9.79
CA ARG A 278 21.34 -17.69 8.50
C ARG A 278 21.25 -16.17 8.49
N LEU A 279 20.70 -15.56 9.52
CA LEU A 279 20.46 -14.12 9.58
C LEU A 279 21.69 -13.30 10.04
N GLY A 280 22.67 -13.93 10.65
CA GLY A 280 23.90 -13.31 11.13
C GLY A 280 25.11 -13.68 10.28
N PRO A 281 25.91 -14.71 10.67
CA PRO A 281 27.18 -15.06 10.04
C PRO A 281 27.10 -15.31 8.52
N ASP A 282 26.08 -16.01 8.04
CA ASP A 282 25.93 -16.33 6.61
C ASP A 282 25.71 -15.07 5.77
N ARG A 283 24.93 -14.10 6.29
CA ARG A 283 24.75 -12.82 5.63
C ARG A 283 26.03 -11.99 5.58
N VAL A 284 26.79 -11.96 6.68
CA VAL A 284 28.10 -11.28 6.72
C VAL A 284 29.07 -11.92 5.73
N ALA A 285 29.13 -13.25 5.66
CA ALA A 285 29.96 -13.97 4.69
C ALA A 285 29.56 -13.67 3.24
N ALA A 286 28.27 -13.39 2.99
CA ALA A 286 27.76 -12.96 1.69
C ALA A 286 27.91 -11.46 1.42
N GLY A 287 28.56 -10.69 2.28
CA GLY A 287 28.73 -9.23 2.16
C GLY A 287 27.43 -8.44 2.39
N LYS A 288 26.46 -9.04 3.07
CA LYS A 288 25.15 -8.43 3.37
C LYS A 288 25.10 -8.01 4.85
N GLN A 289 24.24 -7.03 5.16
CA GLN A 289 24.02 -6.60 6.53
C GLN A 289 23.36 -7.73 7.35
N PRO A 290 23.90 -8.07 8.55
CA PRO A 290 23.28 -9.04 9.44
C PRO A 290 22.00 -8.47 10.05
N VAL A 291 21.11 -9.36 10.51
CA VAL A 291 19.90 -9.00 11.24
C VAL A 291 20.17 -9.11 12.74
N GLU A 292 19.89 -8.06 13.50
CA GLU A 292 19.88 -8.08 14.97
C GLU A 292 18.67 -8.87 15.44
N LEU A 293 18.90 -9.87 16.30
CA LEU A 293 17.84 -10.66 16.91
C LEU A 293 17.54 -10.15 18.31
N ARG A 294 16.29 -9.78 18.56
CA ARG A 294 15.77 -9.37 19.88
C ARG A 294 14.96 -10.51 20.46
N LEU A 295 15.50 -11.13 21.51
CA LEU A 295 15.09 -12.45 21.98
C LEU A 295 14.25 -12.36 23.25
N ASP A 296 13.13 -13.09 23.30
CA ASP A 296 12.46 -13.35 24.57
C ASP A 296 13.35 -14.23 25.48
N ALA A 297 12.98 -14.39 26.75
CA ALA A 297 13.80 -15.12 27.72
C ALA A 297 14.04 -16.58 27.31
N ARG A 298 13.09 -17.24 26.61
CA ARG A 298 13.21 -18.64 26.18
C ARG A 298 14.15 -18.77 24.98
N ALA A 299 14.06 -17.87 24.01
CA ALA A 299 14.96 -17.82 22.87
C ALA A 299 16.39 -17.46 23.31
N ALA A 300 16.55 -16.49 24.21
CA ALA A 300 17.86 -16.10 24.78
C ALA A 300 18.57 -17.20 25.56
N ALA A 301 17.84 -18.18 26.05
CA ALA A 301 18.42 -19.38 26.68
C ALA A 301 19.02 -20.36 25.65
N ILE A 302 18.72 -20.20 24.34
CA ILE A 302 19.12 -21.12 23.27
C ILE A 302 20.19 -20.50 22.37
N ILE A 303 20.03 -19.22 22.01
CA ILE A 303 20.93 -18.51 21.09
C ILE A 303 21.38 -17.17 21.66
N PRO A 304 22.57 -16.67 21.25
CA PRO A 304 22.99 -15.32 21.61
C PRO A 304 22.18 -14.26 20.81
N GLY A 305 21.91 -13.14 21.45
CA GLY A 305 21.22 -11.99 20.84
C GLY A 305 20.94 -10.90 21.87
N THR A 306 20.30 -9.83 21.46
CA THR A 306 19.87 -8.75 22.34
C THR A 306 18.61 -9.17 23.10
N PRO A 307 18.51 -9.06 24.43
CA PRO A 307 17.25 -9.31 25.13
C PRO A 307 16.14 -8.37 24.62
N ALA A 308 14.98 -8.92 24.32
CA ALA A 308 13.83 -8.14 23.88
C ALA A 308 13.35 -7.21 25.00
N GLY A 309 13.16 -5.94 24.66
CA GLY A 309 12.54 -4.95 25.52
C GLY A 309 11.00 -5.08 25.55
N PRO A 310 10.33 -4.36 26.47
CA PRO A 310 8.86 -4.47 26.61
C PRO A 310 8.06 -4.03 25.39
N ALA A 311 8.64 -3.18 24.54
CA ALA A 311 7.98 -2.65 23.34
C ALA A 311 8.42 -3.34 22.04
N ASP A 312 9.36 -4.28 22.06
CA ASP A 312 9.95 -4.81 20.83
C ASP A 312 8.95 -5.65 19.99
N PHE A 313 7.95 -6.25 20.63
CA PHE A 313 6.87 -6.96 19.95
C PHE A 313 5.77 -6.04 19.43
N ASP A 314 5.78 -4.75 19.84
CA ASP A 314 4.85 -3.71 19.41
C ASP A 314 5.53 -2.67 18.51
N THR A 315 6.71 -3.00 17.94
CA THR A 315 7.54 -2.07 17.17
C THR A 315 7.68 -2.52 15.72
N GLU A 316 7.32 -1.62 14.80
CA GLU A 316 7.72 -1.70 13.39
C GLU A 316 9.14 -1.14 13.28
N PHE A 317 10.16 -2.01 13.24
CA PHE A 317 11.57 -1.59 13.26
C PHE A 317 12.00 -0.90 11.97
N LEU A 318 11.45 -1.32 10.83
CA LEU A 318 11.83 -0.83 9.49
C LEU A 318 13.33 -0.94 9.20
N ASP A 319 14.02 -1.85 9.87
CA ASP A 319 15.46 -2.06 9.82
C ASP A 319 15.79 -3.56 9.92
N TYR A 320 17.05 -3.92 9.83
CA TYR A 320 17.56 -5.29 10.02
C TYR A 320 17.52 -5.70 11.49
N ILE A 321 16.32 -5.64 12.09
CA ILE A 321 16.03 -6.05 13.47
C ILE A 321 14.81 -6.96 13.43
N LEU A 322 14.85 -8.11 14.13
CA LEU A 322 13.79 -9.09 14.22
C LEU A 322 13.57 -9.50 15.68
N ALA A 323 12.36 -9.34 16.18
CA ALA A 323 11.98 -9.87 17.49
C ALA A 323 11.66 -11.36 17.37
N VAL A 324 12.14 -12.19 18.30
CA VAL A 324 11.98 -13.63 18.30
C VAL A 324 11.41 -14.10 19.63
N LYS A 325 10.34 -14.89 19.57
CA LYS A 325 9.70 -15.45 20.77
C LYS A 325 9.40 -16.93 20.59
N VAL A 326 9.58 -17.71 21.66
CA VAL A 326 9.21 -19.12 21.73
C VAL A 326 7.80 -19.26 22.28
N VAL A 327 6.94 -20.01 21.58
CA VAL A 327 5.55 -20.30 21.96
C VAL A 327 5.29 -21.80 22.01
N ASP A 328 4.28 -22.26 22.76
CA ASP A 328 4.03 -23.68 22.98
C ASP A 328 2.95 -24.29 22.08
N SER A 329 2.26 -23.46 21.28
CA SER A 329 1.19 -23.93 20.40
C SER A 329 0.80 -22.88 19.37
N VAL A 330 0.04 -23.32 18.34
CA VAL A 330 -0.62 -22.42 17.38
C VAL A 330 -1.57 -21.44 18.09
N ASP A 331 -2.25 -21.87 19.16
CA ASP A 331 -3.17 -20.99 19.90
C ASP A 331 -2.41 -19.87 20.68
N GLU A 332 -1.23 -20.17 21.22
CA GLU A 332 -0.39 -19.13 21.84
C GLU A 332 0.16 -18.15 20.79
N ALA A 333 0.53 -18.65 19.61
CA ALA A 333 0.94 -17.79 18.50
C ALA A 333 -0.21 -16.86 18.06
N ILE A 334 -1.43 -17.41 17.91
CA ILE A 334 -2.63 -16.62 17.57
C ILE A 334 -2.92 -15.57 18.65
N ALA A 335 -2.82 -15.92 19.94
CA ALA A 335 -3.03 -14.98 21.03
C ALA A 335 -1.98 -13.85 21.04
N HIS A 336 -0.72 -14.18 20.76
CA HIS A 336 0.35 -13.19 20.64
C HIS A 336 0.10 -12.23 19.47
N ILE A 337 -0.24 -12.77 18.29
CA ILE A 337 -0.58 -11.99 17.11
C ILE A 337 -1.77 -11.05 17.39
N ALA A 338 -2.82 -11.56 18.03
CA ALA A 338 -3.99 -10.75 18.37
C ALA A 338 -3.66 -9.58 19.31
N GLN A 339 -2.62 -9.70 20.12
CA GLN A 339 -2.18 -8.66 21.07
C GLN A 339 -1.24 -7.64 20.42
N HIS A 340 -0.30 -8.08 19.56
CA HIS A 340 0.85 -7.29 19.13
C HIS A 340 0.82 -6.91 17.64
N SER A 341 0.04 -7.61 16.80
CA SER A 341 -0.04 -7.29 15.37
C SER A 341 -0.84 -6.03 15.10
N THR A 342 -0.45 -5.33 14.05
CA THR A 342 -1.24 -4.22 13.47
C THR A 342 -2.33 -4.72 12.51
N GLY A 343 -2.50 -6.03 12.34
CA GLY A 343 -3.47 -6.63 11.42
C GLY A 343 -3.09 -6.49 9.95
N HIS A 344 -1.78 -6.43 9.64
CA HIS A 344 -1.30 -6.25 8.27
C HIS A 344 -1.12 -7.60 7.54
N SER A 345 -0.10 -8.37 7.88
CA SER A 345 0.26 -9.61 7.17
C SER A 345 0.88 -10.61 8.12
N GLU A 346 0.27 -11.79 8.22
CA GLU A 346 0.71 -12.83 9.14
C GLU A 346 0.89 -14.16 8.41
N ALA A 347 1.87 -14.95 8.80
CA ALA A 347 2.11 -16.26 8.18
C ALA A 347 2.26 -17.36 9.21
N ILE A 348 1.78 -18.56 8.86
CA ILE A 348 2.12 -19.81 9.50
C ILE A 348 2.93 -20.68 8.56
N LEU A 349 4.01 -21.27 9.07
CA LEU A 349 4.81 -22.26 8.36
C LEU A 349 4.58 -23.62 9.02
N THR A 350 3.86 -24.51 8.35
CA THR A 350 3.41 -25.81 8.92
C THR A 350 3.18 -26.83 7.81
N ARG A 351 3.26 -28.12 8.16
CA ARG A 351 2.76 -29.25 7.33
C ARG A 351 1.45 -29.79 7.85
N THR A 352 0.96 -29.32 8.99
CA THR A 352 -0.27 -29.75 9.62
C THR A 352 -1.44 -28.92 9.11
N GLN A 353 -2.35 -29.53 8.34
CA GLN A 353 -3.50 -28.84 7.79
C GLN A 353 -4.42 -28.25 8.87
N ALA A 354 -4.59 -28.99 9.99
CA ALA A 354 -5.42 -28.52 11.10
C ALA A 354 -4.91 -27.21 11.71
N ASP A 355 -3.58 -27.05 11.86
CA ASP A 355 -2.98 -25.84 12.40
C ASP A 355 -3.04 -24.68 11.38
N ALA A 356 -2.86 -24.98 10.08
CA ALA A 356 -3.08 -24.01 9.02
C ALA A 356 -4.52 -23.48 9.01
N ASP A 357 -5.52 -24.38 9.09
CA ASP A 357 -6.95 -24.04 9.11
C ASP A 357 -7.30 -23.24 10.39
N ARG A 358 -6.76 -23.66 11.55
CA ARG A 358 -6.94 -22.97 12.83
C ARG A 358 -6.38 -21.55 12.77
N PHE A 359 -5.14 -21.41 12.28
CA PHE A 359 -4.46 -20.12 12.16
C PHE A 359 -5.21 -19.17 11.21
N THR A 360 -5.53 -19.64 10.00
CA THR A 360 -6.21 -18.81 8.98
C THR A 360 -7.63 -18.40 9.38
N ALA A 361 -8.32 -19.22 10.18
CA ALA A 361 -9.65 -18.89 10.69
C ALA A 361 -9.62 -17.90 11.86
N ALA A 362 -8.56 -17.92 12.69
CA ALA A 362 -8.51 -17.16 13.93
C ALA A 362 -7.73 -15.85 13.82
N VAL A 363 -6.71 -15.79 12.95
CA VAL A 363 -5.91 -14.57 12.73
C VAL A 363 -6.70 -13.58 11.87
N ASP A 364 -7.03 -12.43 12.44
CA ASP A 364 -7.86 -11.39 11.80
C ASP A 364 -6.97 -10.27 11.23
N SER A 365 -6.05 -10.62 10.33
CA SER A 365 -5.20 -9.68 9.60
C SER A 365 -5.67 -9.50 8.15
N ALA A 366 -5.22 -8.44 7.50
CA ALA A 366 -5.60 -8.12 6.11
C ALA A 366 -5.15 -9.20 5.11
N ALA A 367 -3.97 -9.79 5.36
CA ALA A 367 -3.45 -10.92 4.60
C ALA A 367 -2.94 -12.01 5.55
N VAL A 368 -3.38 -13.26 5.34
CA VAL A 368 -2.97 -14.42 6.15
C VAL A 368 -2.42 -15.48 5.22
N TYR A 369 -1.20 -15.92 5.48
CA TYR A 369 -0.41 -16.77 4.62
C TYR A 369 -0.15 -18.14 5.22
N VAL A 370 -0.08 -19.15 4.38
CA VAL A 370 0.37 -20.49 4.73
C VAL A 370 1.57 -20.85 3.86
N ASN A 371 2.71 -21.11 4.49
CA ASN A 371 3.96 -21.55 3.85
C ASN A 371 4.53 -20.60 2.78
N CYS A 372 4.36 -19.29 2.95
CA CYS A 372 4.99 -18.27 2.09
C CYS A 372 5.29 -17.00 2.85
N SER A 373 6.06 -16.12 2.22
CA SER A 373 6.54 -14.86 2.79
C SER A 373 5.45 -13.79 2.87
N THR A 374 5.44 -12.99 3.92
CA THR A 374 4.57 -11.80 4.04
C THR A 374 4.87 -10.73 2.99
N ARG A 375 6.03 -10.81 2.31
CA ARG A 375 6.43 -9.91 1.22
C ARG A 375 5.50 -9.92 0.00
N PHE A 376 4.66 -10.95 -0.14
CA PHE A 376 3.65 -11.02 -1.19
C PHE A 376 2.45 -10.08 -0.97
N THR A 377 2.31 -9.41 0.18
CA THR A 377 1.29 -8.37 0.37
C THR A 377 1.69 -7.11 -0.39
N ASP A 378 1.49 -7.12 -1.69
CA ASP A 378 1.93 -6.09 -2.64
C ASP A 378 0.95 -6.05 -3.82
N GLY A 379 0.65 -4.86 -4.33
CA GLY A 379 -0.31 -4.69 -5.42
C GLY A 379 0.10 -5.39 -6.71
N GLY A 380 1.39 -5.40 -7.05
CA GLY A 380 1.91 -6.11 -8.22
C GLY A 380 1.76 -7.62 -8.08
N GLU A 381 2.15 -8.17 -6.92
CA GLU A 381 2.06 -9.60 -6.61
C GLU A 381 0.58 -10.08 -6.55
N PHE A 382 -0.35 -9.21 -6.14
CA PHE A 382 -1.79 -9.50 -6.13
C PHE A 382 -2.47 -9.26 -7.49
N GLY A 383 -1.72 -8.87 -8.51
CA GLY A 383 -2.25 -8.65 -9.86
C GLY A 383 -3.05 -7.36 -10.02
N LEU A 384 -2.82 -6.37 -9.16
CA LEU A 384 -3.50 -5.07 -9.19
C LEU A 384 -2.78 -4.03 -10.05
N GLY A 385 -1.65 -4.37 -10.65
CA GLY A 385 -0.77 -3.47 -11.41
C GLY A 385 -0.03 -2.49 -10.49
N CYS A 386 -0.73 -1.45 -10.06
CA CYS A 386 -0.29 -0.52 -9.01
C CYS A 386 -1.10 -0.71 -7.73
N GLU A 387 -0.64 -0.12 -6.62
CA GLU A 387 -1.42 -0.08 -5.38
C GLU A 387 -1.52 1.34 -4.81
N MET A 388 -2.69 1.65 -4.27
CA MET A 388 -2.90 2.89 -3.52
C MET A 388 -2.34 2.81 -2.08
N GLY A 389 -1.96 1.63 -1.64
CA GLY A 389 -1.46 1.28 -0.33
C GLY A 389 -2.12 0.05 0.24
N ILE A 390 -1.69 -0.35 1.43
CA ILE A 390 -2.23 -1.51 2.13
C ILE A 390 -3.01 -1.01 3.35
N SER A 391 -4.31 -1.31 3.39
CA SER A 391 -5.17 -0.95 4.50
C SER A 391 -5.30 -2.08 5.51
N THR A 392 -5.23 -1.75 6.80
CA THR A 392 -5.47 -2.69 7.89
C THR A 392 -6.84 -2.53 8.53
N GLN A 393 -7.62 -1.51 8.11
CA GLN A 393 -8.98 -1.29 8.61
C GLN A 393 -9.97 -2.30 8.02
N LYS A 394 -11.10 -2.51 8.73
CA LYS A 394 -12.13 -3.45 8.28
C LYS A 394 -13.19 -2.82 7.38
N LEU A 395 -13.38 -1.51 7.48
CA LEU A 395 -14.43 -0.81 6.77
C LEU A 395 -13.95 -0.34 5.40
N HIS A 396 -14.69 -0.70 4.36
CA HIS A 396 -14.54 -0.44 2.94
C HIS A 396 -13.35 -1.18 2.31
N ALA A 397 -12.10 -0.78 2.54
CA ALA A 397 -10.92 -1.39 1.95
C ALA A 397 -10.06 -2.08 3.01
N ARG A 398 -9.57 -3.30 2.70
CA ARG A 398 -8.68 -4.07 3.57
C ARG A 398 -7.66 -4.86 2.73
N GLY A 399 -6.39 -4.77 3.05
CA GLY A 399 -5.29 -5.33 2.25
C GLY A 399 -4.80 -4.34 1.18
N PRO A 400 -4.08 -4.83 0.16
CA PRO A 400 -3.66 -4.01 -0.98
C PRO A 400 -4.86 -3.38 -1.69
N MET A 401 -4.80 -2.07 -1.92
CA MET A 401 -5.88 -1.31 -2.54
C MET A 401 -5.59 -1.07 -4.03
N GLY A 402 -6.41 -1.64 -4.88
CA GLY A 402 -6.41 -1.44 -6.33
C GLY A 402 -7.62 -0.65 -6.81
N LEU A 403 -8.11 -1.00 -8.00
CA LEU A 403 -9.21 -0.30 -8.66
C LEU A 403 -10.56 -0.45 -7.95
N GLU A 404 -10.83 -1.64 -7.39
CA GLU A 404 -12.13 -1.94 -6.78
C GLU A 404 -12.36 -1.12 -5.51
N GLU A 405 -11.30 -0.91 -4.70
CA GLU A 405 -11.33 -0.13 -3.47
C GLU A 405 -11.52 1.37 -3.72
N LEU A 406 -11.24 1.83 -4.95
CA LEU A 406 -11.51 3.21 -5.38
C LEU A 406 -12.91 3.39 -5.99
N CYS A 407 -13.74 2.36 -5.91
CA CYS A 407 -15.14 2.38 -6.31
C CYS A 407 -16.07 2.23 -5.10
N SER A 408 -17.26 2.82 -5.23
CA SER A 408 -18.41 2.54 -4.40
C SER A 408 -19.48 1.86 -5.26
N TYR A 409 -20.72 1.89 -4.82
CA TYR A 409 -21.82 1.36 -5.62
C TYR A 409 -23.06 2.24 -5.49
N LYS A 410 -23.94 2.14 -6.49
CA LYS A 410 -25.31 2.63 -6.41
C LYS A 410 -26.28 1.52 -6.79
N TYR A 411 -27.56 1.69 -6.44
CA TYR A 411 -28.62 0.82 -6.92
C TYR A 411 -29.28 1.46 -8.14
N VAL A 412 -29.32 0.70 -9.24
CA VAL A 412 -30.11 1.02 -10.44
C VAL A 412 -31.32 0.11 -10.40
N ILE A 413 -32.52 0.70 -10.46
CA ILE A 413 -33.78 -0.03 -10.29
C ILE A 413 -34.61 0.19 -11.56
N HIS A 414 -34.92 -0.90 -12.23
CA HIS A 414 -35.77 -0.91 -13.43
C HIS A 414 -37.13 -1.43 -13.05
N GLY A 415 -38.16 -0.69 -13.44
CA GLY A 415 -39.57 -1.01 -13.21
C GLY A 415 -40.42 -0.67 -14.42
N ASP A 416 -41.70 -1.05 -14.35
CA ASP A 416 -42.73 -0.78 -15.33
C ASP A 416 -44.00 -0.30 -14.60
N GLY A 417 -43.90 0.81 -13.86
CA GLY A 417 -45.02 1.43 -13.16
C GLY A 417 -45.39 0.79 -11.81
N GLN A 418 -44.56 -0.07 -11.22
CA GLN A 418 -44.82 -0.66 -9.91
C GLN A 418 -44.93 0.41 -8.82
N ILE A 419 -45.94 0.27 -7.96
CA ILE A 419 -46.15 1.06 -6.75
C ILE A 419 -46.07 0.16 -5.52
N ARG A 420 -45.78 0.76 -4.36
CA ARG A 420 -45.75 0.09 -3.05
C ARG A 420 -47.03 0.34 -2.29
#